data_1036ef0da2183d9e02cc8b9e60be07f2
#
_entry.id   1036ef0da2183d9e02cc8b9e60be07f2
#
_cell.length_a   1.000
_cell.length_b   1.000
_cell.length_c   1.000
_cell.angle_alpha   90.00
_cell.angle_beta   90.00
_cell.angle_gamma   90.00
#
_symmetry.space_group_name_H-M   'P 1'
#
loop_
_entity.id
_entity.type
_entity.pdbx_description
1 polymer ?
#
loop_
_entity_poly.entity_id
_entity_poly.type
_entity_poly.pdbx_seq_one_letter_code
_entity_poly.pdbx_strand_id
1 'polypeptide(L)'
;MVYMDAKKTSYFVVVAAWLAVFCLFGYRSTFAILAGPMSQTMGWTGAQVSLGYSLMMSIYAITAFFSGMILDKWGTKPVYTIAAVFCMLGFYLTAKVESLYSYYAAYAIFAGIGTGMLWVSSTISIRKWFVGKYYAKMWGIAFAGAPMAQIVLSLGVKPMLVENAGQWRDAMTILGWISLVALLLAALLAKKNPEQYGLHAFGEVPPAKGTAAQQEYPWKIGEAFSTFPIWGSILAFLTSMVAEF
;
A
#
# COMPACT_ATOMS: atom_id res chain seq x y z
N MET A 1 -12.05 4.69 31.83
CA MET A 1 -11.06 3.64 31.49
C MET A 1 -11.17 3.17 30.04
N VAL A 2 -12.37 2.89 29.52
CA VAL A 2 -12.65 2.48 28.12
C VAL A 2 -12.17 3.51 27.08
N TYR A 3 -12.27 4.80 27.34
CA TYR A 3 -11.91 5.87 26.41
C TYR A 3 -10.38 5.99 26.14
N MET A 4 -9.55 5.69 27.14
CA MET A 4 -8.08 5.71 26.95
C MET A 4 -7.59 4.53 26.09
N ASP A 5 -8.21 3.38 26.19
CA ASP A 5 -7.87 2.21 25.37
C ASP A 5 -8.30 2.39 23.91
N ALA A 6 -9.45 3.04 23.67
CA ALA A 6 -9.92 3.40 22.34
C ALA A 6 -8.90 4.28 21.59
N LYS A 7 -8.40 5.33 22.27
CA LYS A 7 -7.43 6.25 21.69
C LYS A 7 -6.09 5.58 21.38
N LYS A 8 -5.58 4.74 22.26
CA LYS A 8 -4.34 3.99 22.03
C LYS A 8 -4.50 3.01 20.87
N THR A 9 -5.60 2.26 20.82
CA THR A 9 -5.87 1.27 19.77
C THR A 9 -5.99 1.92 18.40
N SER A 10 -6.63 3.08 18.28
CA SER A 10 -6.75 3.80 17.01
C SER A 10 -5.41 4.33 16.49
N TYR A 11 -4.49 4.76 17.37
CA TYR A 11 -3.14 5.16 16.93
C TYR A 11 -2.32 3.98 16.39
N PHE A 12 -2.48 2.76 16.88
CA PHE A 12 -1.82 1.59 16.30
C PHE A 12 -2.25 1.36 14.84
N VAL A 13 -3.51 1.64 14.51
CA VAL A 13 -4.00 1.56 13.13
C VAL A 13 -3.32 2.60 12.23
N VAL A 14 -3.09 3.81 12.74
CA VAL A 14 -2.36 4.86 11.98
C VAL A 14 -0.92 4.45 11.74
N VAL A 15 -0.23 3.91 12.75
CA VAL A 15 1.15 3.41 12.59
C VAL A 15 1.20 2.24 11.61
N ALA A 16 0.24 1.32 11.67
CA ALA A 16 0.15 0.21 10.71
C ALA A 16 -0.04 0.72 9.27
N ALA A 17 -0.92 1.69 9.06
CA ALA A 17 -1.14 2.30 7.76
C ALA A 17 0.09 3.09 7.29
N TRP A 18 0.79 3.78 8.19
CA TRP A 18 2.04 4.48 7.88
C TRP A 18 3.12 3.51 7.38
N LEU A 19 3.32 2.38 8.07
CA LEU A 19 4.26 1.33 7.64
C LEU A 19 3.88 0.75 6.27
N ALA A 20 2.59 0.53 6.03
CA ALA A 20 2.11 0.01 4.75
C ALA A 20 2.33 1.02 3.61
N VAL A 21 2.04 2.30 3.83
CA VAL A 21 2.28 3.38 2.87
C VAL A 21 3.78 3.58 2.63
N PHE A 22 4.59 3.51 3.70
CA PHE A 22 6.05 3.56 3.59
C PHE A 22 6.58 2.43 2.69
N CYS A 23 6.16 1.19 2.90
CA CYS A 23 6.57 0.06 2.06
C CYS A 23 6.09 0.19 0.60
N LEU A 24 4.84 0.64 0.38
CA LEU A 24 4.27 0.84 -0.94
C LEU A 24 5.08 1.84 -1.77
N PHE A 25 5.29 3.03 -1.22
CA PHE A 25 6.03 4.08 -1.93
C PHE A 25 7.53 3.83 -1.94
N GLY A 26 8.05 3.14 -0.93
CA GLY A 26 9.42 2.63 -0.91
C GLY A 26 9.67 1.70 -2.09
N TYR A 27 8.77 0.77 -2.36
CA TYR A 27 8.87 -0.14 -3.50
C TYR A 27 8.93 0.63 -4.83
N ARG A 28 8.03 1.61 -5.01
CA ARG A 28 8.00 2.44 -6.23
C ARG A 28 9.27 3.28 -6.40
N SER A 29 9.73 3.93 -5.34
CA SER A 29 10.93 4.78 -5.36
C SER A 29 12.20 3.97 -5.62
N THR A 30 12.25 2.74 -5.10
CA THR A 30 13.36 1.81 -5.33
C THR A 30 13.51 1.48 -6.80
N PHE A 31 12.42 1.27 -7.53
CA PHE A 31 12.45 1.03 -8.96
C PHE A 31 13.18 2.16 -9.71
N ALA A 32 12.84 3.41 -9.43
CA ALA A 32 13.45 4.57 -10.09
C ALA A 32 14.98 4.64 -9.85
N ILE A 33 15.44 4.16 -8.69
CA ILE A 33 16.88 4.15 -8.36
C ILE A 33 17.59 2.95 -8.99
N LEU A 34 16.97 1.79 -9.04
CA LEU A 34 17.59 0.53 -9.47
C LEU A 34 17.47 0.26 -10.97
N ALA A 35 16.54 0.90 -11.68
CA ALA A 35 16.31 0.65 -13.11
C ALA A 35 17.57 0.86 -13.97
N GLY A 36 18.35 1.93 -13.72
CA GLY A 36 19.61 2.20 -14.40
C GLY A 36 20.68 1.11 -14.18
N PRO A 37 21.04 0.81 -12.92
CA PRO A 37 21.97 -0.27 -12.59
C PRO A 37 21.52 -1.64 -13.12
N MET A 38 20.24 -1.98 -13.07
CA MET A 38 19.71 -3.22 -13.67
C MET A 38 19.91 -3.26 -15.18
N SER A 39 19.58 -2.17 -15.88
CA SER A 39 19.77 -2.03 -17.31
C SER A 39 21.24 -2.25 -17.70
N GLN A 40 22.17 -1.61 -17.00
CA GLN A 40 23.60 -1.69 -17.26
C GLN A 40 24.16 -3.10 -17.03
N THR A 41 23.84 -3.73 -15.89
CA THR A 41 24.42 -5.02 -15.51
C THR A 41 23.81 -6.20 -16.26
N MET A 42 22.54 -6.10 -16.65
CA MET A 42 21.85 -7.18 -17.36
C MET A 42 21.87 -7.01 -18.88
N GLY A 43 22.36 -5.90 -19.40
CA GLY A 43 22.36 -5.58 -20.82
C GLY A 43 20.95 -5.35 -21.37
N TRP A 44 19.97 -5.00 -20.52
CA TRP A 44 18.61 -4.71 -20.92
C TRP A 44 18.44 -3.24 -21.30
N THR A 45 17.55 -2.96 -22.25
CA THR A 45 17.17 -1.58 -22.56
C THR A 45 16.31 -0.98 -21.43
N GLY A 46 16.38 0.35 -21.28
CA GLY A 46 15.51 1.04 -20.33
C GLY A 46 14.02 0.76 -20.57
N ALA A 47 13.60 0.62 -21.83
CA ALA A 47 12.22 0.26 -22.19
C ALA A 47 11.84 -1.15 -21.66
N GLN A 48 12.74 -2.12 -21.75
CA GLN A 48 12.49 -3.47 -21.24
C GLN A 48 12.36 -3.47 -19.71
N VAL A 49 13.20 -2.73 -19.01
CA VAL A 49 13.12 -2.61 -17.54
C VAL A 49 11.83 -1.90 -17.13
N SER A 50 11.47 -0.81 -17.83
CA SER A 50 10.23 -0.05 -17.56
C SER A 50 8.96 -0.86 -17.88
N LEU A 51 9.00 -1.76 -18.86
CA LEU A 51 7.86 -2.66 -19.12
C LEU A 51 7.56 -3.55 -17.91
N GLY A 52 8.58 -4.04 -17.20
CA GLY A 52 8.38 -4.78 -15.96
C GLY A 52 7.61 -3.98 -14.90
N TYR A 53 7.92 -2.69 -14.78
CA TYR A 53 7.18 -1.78 -13.89
C TYR A 53 5.73 -1.58 -14.35
N SER A 54 5.50 -1.40 -15.64
CA SER A 54 4.15 -1.25 -16.21
C SER A 54 3.29 -2.50 -15.99
N LEU A 55 3.87 -3.68 -16.16
CA LEU A 55 3.20 -4.95 -15.86
C LEU A 55 2.88 -5.08 -14.37
N MET A 56 3.81 -4.69 -13.50
CA MET A 56 3.60 -4.65 -12.05
C MET A 56 2.44 -3.72 -11.69
N MET A 57 2.36 -2.52 -12.28
CA MET A 57 1.26 -1.59 -12.04
C MET A 57 -0.09 -2.11 -12.54
N SER A 58 -0.12 -2.89 -13.61
CA SER A 58 -1.34 -3.55 -14.09
C SER A 58 -1.85 -4.59 -13.08
N ILE A 59 -0.96 -5.43 -12.56
CA ILE A 59 -1.31 -6.42 -11.53
C ILE A 59 -1.67 -5.73 -10.21
N TYR A 60 -0.97 -4.65 -9.86
CA TYR A 60 -1.32 -3.79 -8.73
C TYR A 60 -2.77 -3.32 -8.80
N ALA A 61 -3.22 -2.79 -9.94
CA ALA A 61 -4.58 -2.28 -10.11
C ALA A 61 -5.63 -3.39 -9.91
N ILE A 62 -5.41 -4.57 -10.50
CA ILE A 62 -6.28 -5.73 -10.33
C ILE A 62 -6.32 -6.16 -8.86
N THR A 63 -5.17 -6.27 -8.23
CA THR A 63 -5.06 -6.71 -6.83
C THR A 63 -5.68 -5.70 -5.87
N ALA A 64 -5.53 -4.39 -6.12
CA ALA A 64 -6.14 -3.34 -5.32
C ALA A 64 -7.67 -3.47 -5.26
N PHE A 65 -8.31 -3.84 -6.38
CA PHE A 65 -9.73 -4.12 -6.41
C PHE A 65 -10.12 -5.29 -5.48
N PHE A 66 -9.42 -6.42 -5.58
CA PHE A 66 -9.71 -7.58 -4.75
C PHE A 66 -9.30 -7.39 -3.29
N SER A 67 -8.31 -6.55 -3.00
CA SER A 67 -7.85 -6.30 -1.63
C SER A 67 -8.95 -5.72 -0.73
N GLY A 68 -9.82 -4.88 -1.29
CA GLY A 68 -10.99 -4.35 -0.59
C GLY A 68 -11.95 -5.46 -0.15
N MET A 69 -12.25 -6.42 -1.02
CA MET A 69 -13.12 -7.56 -0.73
C MET A 69 -12.53 -8.46 0.36
N ILE A 70 -11.22 -8.72 0.31
CA ILE A 70 -10.50 -9.49 1.33
C ILE A 70 -10.54 -8.78 2.68
N LEU A 71 -10.30 -7.48 2.66
CA LEU A 71 -10.32 -6.64 3.86
C LEU A 71 -11.69 -6.63 4.54
N ASP A 72 -12.77 -6.51 3.78
CA ASP A 72 -14.13 -6.50 4.35
C ASP A 72 -14.48 -7.84 4.99
N LYS A 73 -14.10 -8.95 4.37
CA LYS A 73 -14.37 -10.28 4.89
C LYS A 73 -13.48 -10.64 6.09
N TRP A 74 -12.17 -10.46 5.97
CA TRP A 74 -11.20 -10.98 6.94
C TRP A 74 -10.49 -9.89 7.76
N GLY A 75 -10.60 -8.63 7.36
CA GLY A 75 -9.98 -7.49 8.02
C GLY A 75 -8.57 -7.17 7.51
N THR A 76 -7.94 -6.17 8.12
CA THR A 76 -6.67 -5.60 7.67
C THR A 76 -5.47 -6.51 7.93
N LYS A 77 -5.49 -7.28 9.01
CA LYS A 77 -4.35 -8.13 9.43
C LYS A 77 -3.93 -9.14 8.36
N PRO A 78 -4.82 -10.02 7.83
CA PRO A 78 -4.43 -10.96 6.77
C PRO A 78 -4.00 -10.27 5.49
N VAL A 79 -4.59 -9.12 5.13
CA VAL A 79 -4.19 -8.36 3.95
C VAL A 79 -2.73 -7.91 4.06
N TYR A 80 -2.33 -7.32 5.18
CA TYR A 80 -0.94 -6.91 5.40
C TYR A 80 0.03 -8.10 5.52
N THR A 81 -0.42 -9.23 6.07
CA THR A 81 0.41 -10.45 6.14
C THR A 81 0.69 -11.01 4.74
N ILE A 82 -0.33 -11.09 3.89
CA ILE A 82 -0.18 -11.55 2.50
C ILE A 82 0.72 -10.55 1.74
N ALA A 83 0.46 -9.25 1.88
CA ALA A 83 1.27 -8.21 1.27
C ALA A 83 2.75 -8.31 1.69
N ALA A 84 3.04 -8.60 2.97
CA ALA A 84 4.40 -8.78 3.48
C ALA A 84 5.15 -9.87 2.75
N VAL A 85 4.52 -11.04 2.59
CA VAL A 85 5.12 -12.18 1.90
C VAL A 85 5.33 -11.87 0.42
N PHE A 86 4.33 -11.31 -0.25
CA PHE A 86 4.41 -11.00 -1.68
C PHE A 86 5.38 -9.86 -2.00
N CYS A 87 5.46 -8.81 -1.18
CA CYS A 87 6.46 -7.76 -1.34
C CYS A 87 7.88 -8.29 -1.14
N MET A 88 8.09 -9.11 -0.10
CA MET A 88 9.38 -9.76 0.13
C MET A 88 9.78 -10.63 -1.04
N LEU A 89 8.88 -11.51 -1.52
CA LEU A 89 9.13 -12.36 -2.67
C LEU A 89 9.39 -11.56 -3.95
N GLY A 90 8.65 -10.46 -4.16
CA GLY A 90 8.85 -9.56 -5.28
C GLY A 90 10.25 -8.98 -5.34
N PHE A 91 10.78 -8.50 -4.22
CA PHE A 91 12.16 -8.03 -4.14
C PHE A 91 13.18 -9.17 -4.25
N TYR A 92 13.01 -10.22 -3.45
CA TYR A 92 13.96 -11.31 -3.36
C TYR A 92 14.10 -12.09 -4.67
N LEU A 93 12.98 -12.45 -5.29
CA LEU A 93 13.01 -13.16 -6.58
C LEU A 93 13.57 -12.28 -7.68
N THR A 94 13.23 -10.99 -7.71
CA THR A 94 13.83 -10.05 -8.67
C THR A 94 15.34 -9.94 -8.49
N ALA A 95 15.85 -10.00 -7.28
CA ALA A 95 17.30 -10.04 -7.04
C ALA A 95 17.99 -11.28 -7.63
N LYS A 96 17.26 -12.36 -7.90
CA LYS A 96 17.78 -13.66 -8.41
C LYS A 96 17.53 -13.87 -9.91
N VAL A 97 16.92 -12.90 -10.61
CA VAL A 97 16.62 -13.08 -12.04
C VAL A 97 17.89 -13.10 -12.90
N GLU A 98 17.86 -13.94 -13.93
CA GLU A 98 18.92 -14.06 -14.92
C GLU A 98 18.43 -13.74 -16.34
N SER A 99 17.11 -13.68 -16.55
CA SER A 99 16.49 -13.40 -17.81
C SER A 99 15.38 -12.36 -17.71
N LEU A 100 15.08 -11.71 -18.83
CA LEU A 100 14.01 -10.70 -18.92
C LEU A 100 12.63 -11.30 -18.57
N TYR A 101 12.36 -12.54 -18.98
CA TYR A 101 11.10 -13.21 -18.67
C TYR A 101 10.96 -13.52 -17.17
N SER A 102 12.05 -14.00 -16.55
CA SER A 102 12.04 -14.23 -15.07
C SER A 102 11.89 -12.92 -14.30
N TYR A 103 12.45 -11.82 -14.80
CA TYR A 103 12.25 -10.50 -14.23
C TYR A 103 10.77 -10.07 -14.31
N TYR A 104 10.13 -10.19 -15.48
CA TYR A 104 8.72 -9.84 -15.61
C TYR A 104 7.83 -10.69 -14.71
N ALA A 105 8.06 -12.01 -14.65
CA ALA A 105 7.30 -12.88 -13.76
C ALA A 105 7.51 -12.52 -12.29
N ALA A 106 8.75 -12.40 -11.84
CA ALA A 106 9.06 -12.11 -10.44
C ALA A 106 8.57 -10.72 -10.03
N TYR A 107 8.94 -9.70 -10.77
CA TYR A 107 8.63 -8.32 -10.41
C TYR A 107 7.15 -7.99 -10.61
N ALA A 108 6.55 -8.34 -11.75
CA ALA A 108 5.17 -7.97 -12.01
C ALA A 108 4.19 -8.72 -11.11
N ILE A 109 4.33 -10.04 -10.97
CA ILE A 109 3.36 -10.84 -10.22
C ILE A 109 3.49 -10.57 -8.72
N PHE A 110 4.67 -10.83 -8.15
CA PHE A 110 4.82 -10.76 -6.69
C PHE A 110 4.77 -9.33 -6.17
N ALA A 111 5.47 -8.38 -6.79
CA ALA A 111 5.40 -7.00 -6.37
C ALA A 111 4.04 -6.37 -6.65
N GLY A 112 3.41 -6.68 -7.77
CA GLY A 112 2.09 -6.19 -8.13
C GLY A 112 1.03 -6.64 -7.12
N ILE A 113 1.03 -7.94 -6.74
CA ILE A 113 0.11 -8.46 -5.71
C ILE A 113 0.42 -7.82 -4.35
N GLY A 114 1.68 -7.83 -3.93
CA GLY A 114 2.06 -7.29 -2.63
C GLY A 114 1.70 -5.82 -2.45
N THR A 115 2.13 -4.97 -3.39
CA THR A 115 1.89 -3.52 -3.32
C THR A 115 0.42 -3.15 -3.57
N GLY A 116 -0.30 -3.89 -4.43
CA GLY A 116 -1.71 -3.68 -4.71
C GLY A 116 -2.62 -3.83 -3.49
N MET A 117 -2.20 -4.61 -2.50
CA MET A 117 -2.94 -4.78 -1.26
C MET A 117 -2.79 -3.62 -0.27
N LEU A 118 -1.80 -2.73 -0.44
CA LEU A 118 -1.41 -1.78 0.62
C LEU A 118 -2.23 -0.49 0.63
N TRP A 119 -2.51 0.10 -0.54
CA TRP A 119 -3.17 1.41 -0.62
C TRP A 119 -4.61 1.38 -0.12
N VAL A 120 -5.43 0.53 -0.73
CA VAL A 120 -6.86 0.43 -0.42
C VAL A 120 -7.07 0.01 1.03
N SER A 121 -6.31 -0.98 1.50
CA SER A 121 -6.43 -1.48 2.86
C SER A 121 -6.02 -0.44 3.91
N SER A 122 -4.99 0.36 3.64
CA SER A 122 -4.57 1.44 4.55
C SER A 122 -5.62 2.55 4.64
N THR A 123 -6.16 2.99 3.48
CA THR A 123 -7.18 4.02 3.41
C THR A 123 -8.46 3.61 4.14
N ILE A 124 -8.97 2.40 3.85
CA ILE A 124 -10.18 1.89 4.48
C ILE A 124 -9.97 1.67 5.98
N SER A 125 -8.82 1.15 6.40
CA SER A 125 -8.53 0.95 7.82
C SER A 125 -8.61 2.24 8.60
N ILE A 126 -7.98 3.33 8.12
CA ILE A 126 -8.06 4.63 8.81
C ILE A 126 -9.49 5.17 8.78
N ARG A 127 -10.23 5.02 7.67
CA ARG A 127 -11.61 5.48 7.57
C ARG A 127 -12.55 4.77 8.54
N LYS A 128 -12.32 3.50 8.83
CA LYS A 128 -13.10 2.74 9.82
C LYS A 128 -12.85 3.20 11.27
N TRP A 129 -11.66 3.72 11.56
CA TRP A 129 -11.27 4.12 12.91
C TRP A 129 -11.38 5.63 13.18
N PHE A 130 -11.42 6.45 12.13
CA PHE A 130 -11.47 7.91 12.25
C PHE A 130 -12.51 8.48 11.27
N VAL A 131 -13.38 9.36 11.76
CA VAL A 131 -14.42 10.00 10.96
C VAL A 131 -14.33 11.53 10.98
N GLY A 132 -14.98 12.18 10.02
CA GLY A 132 -15.00 13.63 9.91
C GLY A 132 -13.60 14.24 9.79
N LYS A 133 -13.35 15.34 10.52
CA LYS A 133 -12.08 16.07 10.51
C LYS A 133 -10.86 15.25 10.96
N TYR A 134 -11.10 14.19 11.74
CA TYR A 134 -10.02 13.34 12.24
C TYR A 134 -9.50 12.39 11.17
N TYR A 135 -10.34 11.94 10.24
CA TYR A 135 -9.92 11.11 9.11
C TYR A 135 -8.83 11.79 8.28
N ALA A 136 -9.07 13.01 7.80
CA ALA A 136 -8.10 13.73 6.97
C ALA A 136 -6.76 13.92 7.69
N LYS A 137 -6.80 14.28 8.99
CA LYS A 137 -5.58 14.44 9.80
C LYS A 137 -4.80 13.14 9.94
N MET A 138 -5.46 12.04 10.29
CA MET A 138 -4.80 10.75 10.52
C MET A 138 -4.34 10.11 9.22
N TRP A 139 -5.10 10.29 8.13
CA TRP A 139 -4.66 9.89 6.80
C TRP A 139 -3.42 10.67 6.36
N GLY A 140 -3.37 11.98 6.57
CA GLY A 140 -2.19 12.80 6.29
C GLY A 140 -0.93 12.32 7.05
N ILE A 141 -1.09 11.93 8.33
CA ILE A 141 0.01 11.36 9.13
C ILE A 141 0.45 10.00 8.52
N ALA A 142 -0.48 9.13 8.16
CA ALA A 142 -0.15 7.86 7.54
C ALA A 142 0.52 8.05 6.17
N PHE A 143 0.04 9.01 5.37
CA PHE A 143 0.60 9.32 4.07
C PHE A 143 2.01 9.93 4.13
N ALA A 144 2.41 10.54 5.25
CA ALA A 144 3.77 11.00 5.46
C ALA A 144 4.82 9.86 5.36
N GLY A 145 4.41 8.60 5.45
CA GLY A 145 5.24 7.44 5.13
C GLY A 145 5.78 7.45 3.70
N ALA A 146 5.06 8.02 2.73
CA ALA A 146 5.48 8.06 1.32
C ALA A 146 6.76 8.92 1.10
N PRO A 147 6.80 10.21 1.45
CA PRO A 147 8.03 11.01 1.32
C PRO A 147 9.16 10.49 2.22
N MET A 148 8.84 9.97 3.41
CA MET A 148 9.86 9.36 4.27
C MET A 148 10.51 8.15 3.62
N ALA A 149 9.75 7.30 2.93
CA ALA A 149 10.31 6.18 2.19
C ALA A 149 11.26 6.63 1.10
N GLN A 150 10.91 7.66 0.33
CA GLN A 150 11.77 8.20 -0.73
C GLN A 150 13.10 8.72 -0.17
N ILE A 151 13.06 9.45 0.96
CA ILE A 151 14.26 9.98 1.61
C ILE A 151 15.14 8.85 2.14
N VAL A 152 14.57 7.96 2.97
CA VAL A 152 15.32 6.88 3.64
C VAL A 152 15.94 5.93 2.62
N LEU A 153 15.18 5.54 1.59
CA LEU A 153 15.67 4.61 0.58
C LEU A 153 16.68 5.26 -0.37
N SER A 154 16.50 6.53 -0.72
CA SER A 154 17.50 7.25 -1.51
C SER A 154 18.82 7.38 -0.77
N LEU A 155 18.80 7.68 0.52
CA LEU A 155 20.00 7.79 1.34
C LEU A 155 20.66 6.42 1.61
N GLY A 156 19.87 5.35 1.73
CA GLY A 156 20.38 4.01 2.01
C GLY A 156 20.83 3.24 0.77
N VAL A 157 20.12 3.35 -0.34
CA VAL A 157 20.34 2.55 -1.55
C VAL A 157 21.35 3.21 -2.50
N LYS A 158 21.26 4.51 -2.72
CA LYS A 158 22.17 5.21 -3.65
C LYS A 158 23.65 5.02 -3.37
N PRO A 159 24.15 5.14 -2.12
CA PRO A 159 25.57 4.93 -1.83
C PRO A 159 26.06 3.54 -2.22
N MET A 160 25.25 2.49 -2.01
CA MET A 160 25.60 1.11 -2.39
C MET A 160 25.86 0.97 -3.89
N LEU A 161 25.08 1.71 -4.71
CA LEU A 161 25.14 1.62 -6.17
C LEU A 161 26.27 2.47 -6.78
N VAL A 162 26.74 3.49 -6.07
CA VAL A 162 27.85 4.35 -6.52
C VAL A 162 29.16 3.55 -6.59
N GLU A 163 29.37 2.66 -5.62
CA GLU A 163 30.59 1.84 -5.56
C GLU A 163 30.55 0.70 -6.59
N ASN A 164 29.39 0.07 -6.76
CA ASN A 164 29.21 -1.02 -7.70
C ASN A 164 27.75 -1.15 -8.15
N ALA A 165 27.48 -0.93 -9.43
CA ALA A 165 26.16 -1.08 -10.01
C ALA A 165 25.58 -2.51 -9.82
N GLY A 166 26.41 -3.53 -9.75
CA GLY A 166 26.00 -4.92 -9.49
C GLY A 166 25.36 -5.16 -8.14
N GLN A 167 25.60 -4.28 -7.15
CA GLN A 167 24.99 -4.38 -5.80
C GLN A 167 23.49 -4.12 -5.78
N TRP A 168 22.85 -3.82 -6.91
CA TRP A 168 21.39 -3.70 -6.97
C TRP A 168 20.67 -4.97 -6.49
N ARG A 169 21.29 -6.15 -6.66
CA ARG A 169 20.75 -7.43 -6.20
C ARG A 169 20.74 -7.51 -4.67
N ASP A 170 21.82 -7.07 -4.04
CA ASP A 170 21.95 -7.05 -2.58
C ASP A 170 21.00 -6.01 -1.99
N ALA A 171 20.90 -4.82 -2.60
CA ALA A 171 19.96 -3.80 -2.21
C ALA A 171 18.49 -4.32 -2.27
N MET A 172 18.11 -5.00 -3.35
CA MET A 172 16.78 -5.62 -3.43
C MET A 172 16.56 -6.68 -2.36
N THR A 173 17.54 -7.53 -2.09
CA THR A 173 17.42 -8.55 -1.04
C THR A 173 17.22 -7.92 0.33
N ILE A 174 17.99 -6.92 0.69
CA ILE A 174 17.86 -6.18 1.96
C ILE A 174 16.49 -5.51 2.05
N LEU A 175 16.04 -4.84 0.99
CA LEU A 175 14.75 -4.18 0.96
C LEU A 175 13.58 -5.18 1.06
N GLY A 176 13.75 -6.37 0.51
CA GLY A 176 12.77 -7.46 0.68
C GLY A 176 12.58 -7.82 2.15
N TRP A 177 13.65 -8.02 2.88
CA TRP A 177 13.60 -8.31 4.32
C TRP A 177 13.05 -7.15 5.15
N ILE A 178 13.44 -5.92 4.84
CA ILE A 178 12.89 -4.71 5.50
C ILE A 178 11.38 -4.64 5.27
N SER A 179 10.91 -4.86 4.05
CA SER A 179 9.47 -4.86 3.72
C SER A 179 8.72 -5.95 4.47
N LEU A 180 9.29 -7.16 4.57
CA LEU A 180 8.69 -8.26 5.32
C LEU A 180 8.49 -7.87 6.79
N VAL A 181 9.55 -7.41 7.45
CA VAL A 181 9.50 -7.04 8.87
C VAL A 181 8.54 -5.89 9.10
N ALA A 182 8.61 -4.83 8.31
CA ALA A 182 7.76 -3.64 8.45
C ALA A 182 6.28 -3.99 8.25
N LEU A 183 5.95 -4.80 7.23
CA LEU A 183 4.56 -5.18 6.96
C LEU A 183 4.02 -6.23 7.94
N LEU A 184 4.86 -7.12 8.47
CA LEU A 184 4.45 -8.00 9.56
C LEU A 184 4.18 -7.21 10.85
N LEU A 185 5.00 -6.20 11.16
CA LEU A 185 4.71 -5.27 12.26
C LEU A 185 3.40 -4.50 12.01
N ALA A 186 3.17 -4.03 10.78
CA ALA A 186 1.89 -3.41 10.42
C ALA A 186 0.71 -4.38 10.61
N ALA A 187 0.86 -5.66 10.23
CA ALA A 187 -0.15 -6.69 10.45
C ALA A 187 -0.44 -6.97 11.93
N LEU A 188 0.59 -6.94 12.78
CA LEU A 188 0.42 -7.10 14.23
C LEU A 188 -0.33 -5.92 14.86
N LEU A 189 -0.05 -4.70 14.40
CA LEU A 189 -0.69 -3.47 14.87
C LEU A 189 -2.08 -3.28 14.27
N ALA A 190 -2.37 -3.89 13.11
CA ALA A 190 -3.62 -3.75 12.41
C ALA A 190 -4.81 -4.28 13.20
N LYS A 191 -5.90 -3.50 13.20
CA LYS A 191 -7.18 -3.85 13.84
C LYS A 191 -8.28 -3.77 12.79
N LYS A 192 -9.28 -4.66 12.89
CA LYS A 192 -10.33 -4.75 11.87
C LYS A 192 -11.30 -3.58 11.97
N ASN A 193 -12.12 -3.53 12.99
CA ASN A 193 -13.16 -2.51 13.19
C ASN A 193 -13.22 -2.13 14.67
N PRO A 194 -13.52 -0.86 15.03
CA PRO A 194 -13.65 -0.43 16.43
C PRO A 194 -14.77 -1.18 17.17
N GLU A 195 -15.89 -1.51 16.50
CA GLU A 195 -17.04 -2.17 17.12
C GLU A 195 -16.69 -3.56 17.68
N GLN A 196 -15.74 -4.28 17.09
CA GLN A 196 -15.28 -5.58 17.61
C GLN A 196 -14.59 -5.50 18.97
N TYR A 197 -14.17 -4.29 19.34
CA TYR A 197 -13.53 -3.99 20.62
C TYR A 197 -14.47 -3.24 21.57
N GLY A 198 -15.79 -3.13 21.20
CA GLY A 198 -16.74 -2.32 21.96
C GLY A 198 -16.45 -0.82 21.91
N LEU A 199 -15.76 -0.36 20.87
CA LEU A 199 -15.32 1.02 20.69
C LEU A 199 -16.08 1.65 19.53
N HIS A 200 -16.19 2.98 19.54
CA HIS A 200 -16.68 3.79 18.43
C HIS A 200 -15.53 4.40 17.64
N ALA A 201 -15.79 4.74 16.37
CA ALA A 201 -14.82 5.45 15.56
C ALA A 201 -14.47 6.81 16.18
N PHE A 202 -13.21 7.19 16.15
CA PHE A 202 -12.78 8.45 16.74
C PHE A 202 -13.32 9.64 15.97
N GLY A 203 -14.11 10.48 16.64
CA GLY A 203 -14.82 11.61 16.04
C GLY A 203 -16.26 11.30 15.63
N GLU A 204 -16.76 10.10 15.88
CA GLU A 204 -18.15 9.75 15.73
C GLU A 204 -19.01 10.52 16.75
N VAL A 205 -20.00 11.25 16.27
CA VAL A 205 -20.98 11.92 17.12
C VAL A 205 -22.12 10.92 17.32
N PRO A 206 -22.40 10.48 18.56
CA PRO A 206 -23.53 9.60 18.80
C PRO A 206 -24.81 10.23 18.25
N PRO A 207 -25.70 9.48 17.57
CA PRO A 207 -26.97 10.02 17.10
C PRO A 207 -27.73 10.59 18.28
N ALA A 208 -28.30 11.77 18.12
CA ALA A 208 -29.15 12.38 19.13
C ALA A 208 -30.28 11.39 19.47
N LYS A 209 -30.62 11.26 20.78
CA LYS A 209 -31.70 10.37 21.22
C LYS A 209 -32.96 10.69 20.42
N GLY A 210 -33.40 9.76 19.58
CA GLY A 210 -34.62 9.89 18.75
C GLY A 210 -34.38 10.07 17.24
N THR A 211 -33.13 10.26 16.77
CA THR A 211 -32.82 10.23 15.36
C THR A 211 -32.35 8.81 15.00
N ALA A 212 -33.05 8.15 14.10
CA ALA A 212 -32.58 6.89 13.52
C ALA A 212 -31.18 7.10 12.95
N ALA A 213 -30.24 6.25 13.30
CA ALA A 213 -28.92 6.24 12.66
C ALA A 213 -29.17 6.20 11.15
N GLN A 214 -28.58 7.13 10.40
CA GLN A 214 -28.61 7.05 8.95
C GLN A 214 -27.99 5.70 8.58
N GLN A 215 -28.85 4.74 8.23
CA GLN A 215 -28.39 3.46 7.70
C GLN A 215 -27.61 3.78 6.41
N GLU A 216 -26.33 3.48 6.39
CA GLU A 216 -25.57 3.52 5.14
C GLU A 216 -26.29 2.62 4.13
N TYR A 217 -26.68 3.21 3.00
CA TYR A 217 -27.35 2.47 1.94
C TYR A 217 -26.40 1.36 1.45
N PRO A 218 -26.80 0.08 1.49
CA PRO A 218 -25.95 -1.02 1.10
C PRO A 218 -25.81 -1.07 -0.43
N TRP A 219 -24.92 -0.26 -0.98
CA TRP A 219 -24.66 -0.19 -2.41
C TRP A 219 -24.24 -1.54 -2.99
N LYS A 220 -24.97 -2.01 -3.98
CA LYS A 220 -24.48 -3.10 -4.84
C LYS A 220 -23.54 -2.54 -5.89
N ILE A 221 -22.50 -3.32 -6.25
CA ILE A 221 -21.46 -2.89 -7.21
C ILE A 221 -22.11 -2.42 -8.52
N GLY A 222 -23.10 -3.14 -9.07
CA GLY A 222 -23.81 -2.76 -10.29
C GLY A 222 -24.57 -1.44 -10.17
N GLU A 223 -25.20 -1.18 -9.04
CA GLU A 223 -25.92 0.09 -8.77
C GLU A 223 -24.92 1.25 -8.67
N ALA A 224 -23.78 1.04 -8.01
CA ALA A 224 -22.75 2.04 -7.88
C ALA A 224 -22.20 2.46 -9.27
N PHE A 225 -21.89 1.51 -10.14
CA PHE A 225 -21.42 1.79 -11.51
C PHE A 225 -22.47 2.42 -12.43
N SER A 226 -23.76 2.39 -12.07
CA SER A 226 -24.81 3.10 -12.81
C SER A 226 -24.91 4.58 -12.45
N THR A 227 -24.15 5.05 -11.43
CA THR A 227 -24.24 6.43 -10.96
C THR A 227 -23.14 7.33 -11.55
N PHE A 228 -23.52 8.57 -11.92
CA PHE A 228 -22.59 9.58 -12.44
C PHE A 228 -21.42 9.91 -11.51
N PRO A 229 -21.59 10.01 -10.16
CA PRO A 229 -20.48 10.31 -9.26
C PRO A 229 -19.32 9.32 -9.34
N ILE A 230 -19.58 8.04 -9.59
CA ILE A 230 -18.50 7.03 -9.74
C ILE A 230 -17.69 7.28 -11.00
N TRP A 231 -18.34 7.51 -12.13
CA TRP A 231 -17.64 7.80 -13.40
C TRP A 231 -16.91 9.13 -13.34
N GLY A 232 -17.50 10.15 -12.72
CA GLY A 232 -16.83 11.42 -12.47
C GLY A 232 -15.57 11.27 -11.63
N SER A 233 -15.62 10.45 -10.57
CA SER A 233 -14.45 10.17 -9.73
C SER A 233 -13.36 9.39 -10.48
N ILE A 234 -13.75 8.40 -11.30
CA ILE A 234 -12.82 7.63 -12.14
C ILE A 234 -12.13 8.54 -13.15
N LEU A 235 -12.88 9.40 -13.85
CA LEU A 235 -12.31 10.34 -14.82
C LEU A 235 -11.39 11.37 -14.16
N ALA A 236 -11.79 11.93 -13.02
CA ALA A 236 -10.96 12.86 -12.27
C ALA A 236 -9.64 12.21 -11.82
N PHE A 237 -9.69 10.95 -11.37
CA PHE A 237 -8.50 10.22 -10.98
C PHE A 237 -7.60 9.89 -12.17
N LEU A 238 -8.17 9.46 -13.30
CA LEU A 238 -7.42 9.19 -14.53
C LEU A 238 -6.72 10.46 -15.07
N THR A 239 -7.42 11.59 -15.10
CA THR A 239 -6.83 12.86 -15.55
C THR A 239 -5.73 13.34 -14.61
N SER A 240 -5.90 13.17 -13.29
CA SER A 240 -4.87 13.46 -12.30
C SER A 240 -3.61 12.60 -12.51
N MET A 241 -3.79 11.32 -12.78
CA MET A 241 -2.67 10.39 -13.04
C MET A 241 -1.91 10.74 -14.33
N VAL A 242 -2.61 11.15 -15.39
CA VAL A 242 -1.97 11.58 -16.66
C VAL A 242 -1.17 12.87 -16.49
N ALA A 243 -1.60 13.76 -15.58
CA ALA A 243 -0.88 15.00 -15.31
C ALA A 243 0.39 14.82 -14.44
N GLU A 244 0.58 13.63 -13.86
CA GLU A 244 1.71 13.31 -12.99
C GLU A 244 2.91 12.73 -13.78
N PHE A 245 2.70 12.40 -15.07
CA PHE A 245 3.72 11.90 -16.01
C PHE A 245 4.02 12.89 -17.14
#